data_44dc8bc469c15d69ca6b12d58ced4073
#
_entry.id   44dc8bc469c15d69ca6b12d58ced4073
#
_cell.length_a   1.000
_cell.length_b   1.000
_cell.length_c   1.000
_cell.angle_alpha   90.00
_cell.angle_beta   90.00
_cell.angle_gamma   90.00
#
_symmetry.space_group_name_H-M   'P 1'
#
loop_
_entity.id
_entity.type
_entity.pdbx_description
1 polymer ?
#
loop_
_entity_poly.entity_id
_entity_poly.type
_entity_poly.pdbx_seq_one_letter_code
_entity_poly.pdbx_strand_id
1 'polypeptide(L)'
;MRIIIKEKCDEFCLLIEDGKKIYDIVLPAVKNGVNIELDFEGITVFSSPFFHSALGGILDHVSYEDFNKFVKIVNLHESGKNLLKRVMEDSRHYYTDENYRNALDSALKDLSAGV
;
A
#
# COMPACT_ATOMS: atom_id res chain seq x y z
N MET A 1 -4.37 17.60 2.53
CA MET A 1 -2.98 17.43 2.06
C MET A 1 -3.01 16.71 0.73
N ARG A 2 -2.23 17.17 -0.23
CA ARG A 2 -2.14 16.51 -1.56
C ARG A 2 -0.70 16.14 -1.85
N ILE A 3 -0.49 14.91 -2.34
CA ILE A 3 0.82 14.42 -2.73
C ILE A 3 0.79 14.05 -4.20
N ILE A 4 1.70 14.65 -4.96
CA ILE A 4 1.93 14.29 -6.36
C ILE A 4 2.92 13.14 -6.36
N ILE A 5 2.45 11.94 -6.66
CA ILE A 5 3.29 10.73 -6.58
C ILE A 5 4.48 10.80 -7.53
N LYS A 6 4.29 11.38 -8.72
CA LYS A 6 5.35 11.52 -9.70
C LYS A 6 6.55 12.32 -9.18
N GLU A 7 6.33 13.25 -8.27
CA GLU A 7 7.41 14.00 -7.63
C GLU A 7 8.25 13.14 -6.66
N LYS A 8 7.70 12.00 -6.21
CA LYS A 8 8.37 11.09 -5.27
C LYS A 8 8.97 9.87 -5.95
N CYS A 9 8.38 9.41 -7.04
CA CYS A 9 8.67 8.12 -7.68
C CYS A 9 9.03 8.23 -9.16
N ASP A 10 9.23 9.42 -9.69
CA ASP A 10 9.40 9.67 -11.13
C ASP A 10 8.20 9.14 -11.92
N GLU A 11 8.44 8.47 -13.06
CA GLU A 11 7.38 7.95 -13.92
C GLU A 11 6.94 6.53 -13.57
N PHE A 12 7.71 5.83 -12.73
CA PHE A 12 7.48 4.42 -12.43
C PHE A 12 7.36 4.19 -10.93
N CYS A 13 6.30 3.48 -10.54
CA CYS A 13 6.08 3.08 -9.16
C CYS A 13 6.48 1.61 -8.99
N LEU A 14 7.77 1.34 -8.98
CA LEU A 14 8.32 -0.02 -8.96
C LEU A 14 9.08 -0.36 -7.68
N LEU A 15 9.78 0.61 -7.09
CA LEU A 15 10.71 0.34 -6.00
C LEU A 15 10.05 0.37 -4.63
N ILE A 16 10.47 -0.56 -3.78
CA ILE A 16 10.03 -0.61 -2.38
C ILE A 16 10.42 0.68 -1.65
N GLU A 17 11.60 1.21 -1.91
CA GLU A 17 12.09 2.44 -1.30
C GLU A 17 11.22 3.65 -1.62
N ASP A 18 10.70 3.73 -2.83
CA ASP A 18 9.79 4.80 -3.22
C ASP A 18 8.43 4.63 -2.54
N GLY A 19 7.96 3.38 -2.43
CA GLY A 19 6.74 3.09 -1.67
C GLY A 19 6.87 3.50 -0.20
N LYS A 20 8.04 3.27 0.39
CA LYS A 20 8.27 3.64 1.78
C LYS A 20 8.20 5.15 2.00
N LYS A 21 8.62 5.96 1.03
CA LYS A 21 8.48 7.42 1.08
C LYS A 21 7.01 7.82 1.22
N ILE A 22 6.15 7.16 0.45
CA ILE A 22 4.71 7.42 0.52
C ILE A 22 4.13 6.95 1.85
N TYR A 23 4.50 5.76 2.29
CA TYR A 23 4.09 5.21 3.59
C TYR A 23 4.41 6.16 4.75
N ASP A 24 5.62 6.71 4.77
CA ASP A 24 6.08 7.60 5.84
C ASP A 24 5.29 8.90 5.91
N ILE A 25 4.62 9.29 4.82
CA ILE A 25 3.76 10.47 4.77
C ILE A 25 2.30 10.10 5.09
N VAL A 26 1.80 9.01 4.53
CA VAL A 26 0.39 8.63 4.63
C VAL A 26 0.03 8.13 6.03
N LEU A 27 0.86 7.28 6.63
CA LEU A 27 0.54 6.69 7.93
C LEU A 27 0.33 7.74 9.03
N PRO A 28 1.23 8.71 9.22
CA PRO A 28 0.98 9.76 10.22
C PRO A 28 -0.27 10.57 9.94
N ALA A 29 -0.55 10.87 8.66
CA ALA A 29 -1.75 11.63 8.28
C ALA A 29 -3.02 10.88 8.68
N VAL A 30 -3.12 9.60 8.37
CA VAL A 30 -4.29 8.79 8.73
C VAL A 30 -4.43 8.67 10.25
N LYS A 31 -3.33 8.43 10.97
CA LYS A 31 -3.34 8.33 12.43
C LYS A 31 -3.81 9.62 13.09
N ASN A 32 -3.51 10.76 12.50
CA ASN A 32 -3.90 12.07 13.02
C ASN A 32 -5.24 12.57 12.49
N GLY A 33 -5.96 11.75 11.71
CA GLY A 33 -7.25 12.13 11.14
C GLY A 33 -7.16 13.21 10.07
N VAL A 34 -6.06 13.30 9.37
CA VAL A 34 -5.83 14.28 8.31
C VAL A 34 -6.18 13.66 6.96
N ASN A 35 -7.04 14.33 6.20
CA ASN A 35 -7.36 13.92 4.84
C ASN A 35 -6.16 14.09 3.92
N ILE A 36 -5.86 13.07 3.15
CA ILE A 36 -4.74 13.06 2.23
C ILE A 36 -5.20 12.57 0.84
N GLU A 37 -4.79 13.30 -0.19
CA GLU A 37 -5.06 12.94 -1.58
C GLU A 37 -3.76 12.52 -2.25
N LEU A 38 -3.76 11.34 -2.85
CA LEU A 38 -2.62 10.81 -3.59
C LEU A 38 -2.93 10.90 -5.08
N ASP A 39 -2.17 11.72 -5.79
CA ASP A 39 -2.35 11.96 -7.21
C ASP A 39 -1.31 11.17 -8.01
N PHE A 40 -1.82 10.20 -8.79
CA PHE A 40 -1.00 9.31 -9.61
C PHE A 40 -0.91 9.73 -11.07
N GLU A 41 -1.29 10.97 -11.39
CA GLU A 41 -1.26 11.44 -12.79
C GLU A 41 0.14 11.28 -13.40
N GLY A 42 0.17 10.77 -14.63
CA GLY A 42 1.41 10.59 -15.38
C GLY A 42 2.17 9.31 -15.09
N ILE A 43 1.71 8.48 -14.16
CA ILE A 43 2.32 7.19 -13.84
C ILE A 43 1.51 6.08 -14.49
N THR A 44 2.19 5.23 -15.26
CA THR A 44 1.55 4.15 -16.01
C THR A 44 2.11 2.75 -15.69
N VAL A 45 3.21 2.67 -14.94
CA VAL A 45 3.84 1.40 -14.58
C VAL A 45 3.90 1.28 -13.07
N PHE A 46 3.38 0.15 -12.56
CA PHE A 46 3.27 -0.11 -11.12
C PHE A 46 3.76 -1.51 -10.80
N SER A 47 4.16 -1.75 -9.54
CA SER A 47 4.49 -3.08 -9.05
C SER A 47 3.76 -3.38 -7.75
N SER A 48 3.52 -4.66 -7.48
CA SER A 48 2.96 -5.10 -6.20
C SER A 48 3.84 -4.71 -5.01
N PRO A 49 5.17 -4.92 -5.07
CA PRO A 49 6.04 -4.49 -3.98
C PRO A 49 5.93 -3.00 -3.65
N PHE A 50 5.79 -2.14 -4.67
CA PHE A 50 5.57 -0.71 -4.43
C PHE A 50 4.29 -0.47 -3.64
N PHE A 51 3.16 -1.01 -4.10
CA PHE A 51 1.88 -0.80 -3.42
C PHE A 51 1.85 -1.40 -2.01
N HIS A 52 2.49 -2.57 -1.81
CA HIS A 52 2.60 -3.15 -0.47
C HIS A 52 3.39 -2.25 0.48
N SER A 53 4.52 -1.71 0.02
CA SER A 53 5.35 -0.83 0.85
C SER A 53 4.73 0.54 1.07
N ALA A 54 3.99 1.06 0.07
CA ALA A 54 3.38 2.39 0.15
C ALA A 54 2.09 2.41 0.97
N LEU A 55 1.21 1.45 0.77
CA LEU A 55 -0.16 1.50 1.28
C LEU A 55 -0.59 0.24 2.02
N GLY A 56 -0.17 -0.94 1.55
CA GLY A 56 -0.60 -2.19 2.16
C GLY A 56 -0.24 -2.31 3.64
N GLY A 57 0.98 -1.94 4.00
CA GLY A 57 1.47 -1.99 5.38
C GLY A 57 0.76 -1.04 6.35
N ILE A 58 0.05 -0.04 5.84
CA ILE A 58 -0.72 0.89 6.67
C ILE A 58 -1.80 0.15 7.44
N LEU A 59 -2.35 -0.92 6.88
CA LEU A 59 -3.42 -1.70 7.49
C LEU A 59 -2.98 -2.50 8.72
N ASP A 60 -1.67 -2.56 9.00
CA ASP A 60 -1.16 -3.10 10.26
C ASP A 60 -1.43 -2.13 11.44
N HIS A 61 -1.61 -0.85 11.16
CA HIS A 61 -1.69 0.21 12.15
C HIS A 61 -3.05 0.90 12.22
N VAL A 62 -3.80 0.90 11.12
CA VAL A 62 -5.12 1.54 11.04
C VAL A 62 -6.11 0.60 10.36
N SER A 63 -7.40 0.77 10.63
CA SER A 63 -8.43 -0.03 9.98
C SER A 63 -8.56 0.31 8.50
N TYR A 64 -9.07 -0.64 7.73
CA TYR A 64 -9.39 -0.41 6.32
C TYR A 64 -10.43 0.71 6.14
N GLU A 65 -11.36 0.82 7.09
CA GLU A 65 -12.37 1.88 7.08
C GLU A 65 -11.72 3.26 7.26
N ASP A 66 -10.79 3.40 8.21
CA ASP A 66 -10.08 4.66 8.44
C ASP A 66 -9.19 5.00 7.24
N PHE A 67 -8.53 4.01 6.66
CA PHE A 67 -7.76 4.22 5.44
C PHE A 67 -8.63 4.83 4.35
N ASN A 68 -9.79 4.22 4.06
CA ASN A 68 -10.69 4.71 3.02
C ASN A 68 -11.30 6.07 3.35
N LYS A 69 -11.47 6.37 4.63
CA LYS A 69 -12.03 7.64 5.08
C LYS A 69 -11.07 8.80 4.83
N PHE A 70 -9.79 8.61 5.09
CA PHE A 70 -8.81 9.70 5.06
C PHE A 70 -7.94 9.73 3.81
N VAL A 71 -7.81 8.62 3.10
CA VAL A 71 -6.96 8.54 1.90
C VAL A 71 -7.83 8.52 0.65
N LYS A 72 -7.63 9.53 -0.20
CA LYS A 72 -8.27 9.60 -1.51
C LYS A 72 -7.22 9.39 -2.59
N ILE A 73 -7.50 8.51 -3.54
CA ILE A 73 -6.60 8.21 -4.65
C ILE A 73 -7.23 8.73 -5.92
N VAL A 74 -6.50 9.59 -6.65
CA VAL A 74 -6.99 10.23 -7.86
C VAL A 74 -6.03 10.00 -9.02
N ASN A 75 -6.58 10.03 -10.23
CA ASN A 75 -5.84 9.91 -11.48
C ASN A 75 -5.00 8.62 -11.59
N LEU A 76 -5.45 7.55 -10.95
CA LEU A 76 -4.77 6.27 -11.02
C LEU A 76 -5.06 5.60 -12.37
N HIS A 77 -4.01 5.30 -13.12
CA HIS A 77 -4.11 4.59 -14.38
C HIS A 77 -4.76 3.22 -14.20
N GLU A 78 -5.49 2.75 -15.22
CA GLU A 78 -6.20 1.47 -15.19
C GLU A 78 -5.31 0.31 -14.77
N SER A 79 -4.05 0.29 -15.26
CA SER A 79 -3.09 -0.76 -14.91
C SER A 79 -2.79 -0.81 -13.41
N GLY A 80 -2.93 0.31 -12.71
CA GLY A 80 -2.71 0.38 -11.26
C GLY A 80 -3.93 0.07 -10.42
N LYS A 81 -5.14 0.31 -10.94
CA LYS A 81 -6.38 0.16 -10.17
C LYS A 81 -6.59 -1.27 -9.68
N ASN A 82 -6.51 -2.23 -10.58
CA ASN A 82 -6.72 -3.64 -10.24
C ASN A 82 -5.62 -4.17 -9.33
N LEU A 83 -4.40 -3.76 -9.60
CA LEU A 83 -3.25 -4.16 -8.80
C LEU A 83 -3.36 -3.62 -7.36
N LEU A 84 -3.69 -2.34 -7.22
CA LEU A 84 -3.87 -1.73 -5.90
C LEU A 84 -5.01 -2.39 -5.13
N LYS A 85 -6.13 -2.65 -5.80
CA LYS A 85 -7.27 -3.32 -5.17
C LYS A 85 -6.85 -4.67 -4.62
N ARG A 86 -6.12 -5.47 -5.39
CA ARG A 86 -5.64 -6.78 -4.96
C ARG A 86 -4.69 -6.67 -3.77
N VAL A 87 -3.74 -5.74 -3.84
CA VAL A 87 -2.79 -5.51 -2.74
C VAL A 87 -3.51 -5.13 -1.45
N MET A 88 -4.49 -4.23 -1.53
CA MET A 88 -5.23 -3.80 -0.35
C MET A 88 -6.11 -4.92 0.22
N GLU A 89 -6.75 -5.72 -0.62
CA GLU A 89 -7.52 -6.88 -0.18
C GLU A 89 -6.64 -7.92 0.51
N ASP A 90 -5.48 -8.24 -0.07
CA ASP A 90 -4.53 -9.18 0.51
C ASP A 90 -3.99 -8.66 1.85
N SER A 91 -3.64 -7.40 1.93
CA SER A 91 -3.15 -6.77 3.16
C SER A 91 -4.22 -6.74 4.24
N ARG A 92 -5.45 -6.45 3.87
CA ARG A 92 -6.58 -6.47 4.79
C ARG A 92 -6.76 -7.86 5.40
N HIS A 93 -6.75 -8.90 4.57
CA HIS A 93 -6.83 -10.28 5.06
C HIS A 93 -5.67 -10.64 5.98
N TYR A 94 -4.46 -10.28 5.59
CA TYR A 94 -3.26 -10.57 6.37
C TYR A 94 -3.33 -9.97 7.78
N TYR A 95 -3.78 -8.71 7.90
CA TYR A 95 -3.75 -7.99 9.18
C TYR A 95 -5.03 -8.16 10.02
N THR A 96 -6.13 -8.65 9.45
CA THR A 96 -7.39 -8.83 10.18
C THR A 96 -7.77 -10.28 10.42
N ASP A 97 -7.24 -11.23 9.63
CA ASP A 97 -7.50 -12.67 9.77
C ASP A 97 -6.27 -13.35 10.35
N GLU A 98 -6.31 -13.66 11.65
CA GLU A 98 -5.21 -14.30 12.35
C GLU A 98 -4.86 -15.67 11.77
N ASN A 99 -5.87 -16.47 11.38
CA ASN A 99 -5.65 -17.78 10.79
C ASN A 99 -4.95 -17.68 9.43
N TYR A 100 -5.38 -16.74 8.60
CA TYR A 100 -4.75 -16.49 7.30
C TYR A 100 -3.30 -16.06 7.47
N ARG A 101 -3.04 -15.12 8.39
CA ARG A 101 -1.68 -14.63 8.67
C ARG A 101 -0.78 -15.75 9.20
N ASN A 102 -1.26 -16.55 10.14
CA ASN A 102 -0.49 -17.65 10.70
C ASN A 102 -0.17 -18.71 9.65
N ALA A 103 -1.12 -19.05 8.78
CA ALA A 103 -0.89 -19.99 7.69
C ALA A 103 0.15 -19.47 6.71
N LEU A 104 0.08 -18.22 6.35
CA LEU A 104 1.03 -17.59 5.43
C LEU A 104 2.42 -17.50 6.04
N ASP A 105 2.54 -17.06 7.29
CA ASP A 105 3.81 -16.96 8.00
C ASP A 105 4.46 -18.34 8.17
N SER A 106 3.68 -19.37 8.48
CA SER A 106 4.17 -20.75 8.56
C SER A 106 4.70 -21.25 7.22
N ALA A 107 3.99 -20.97 6.13
CA ALA A 107 4.43 -21.37 4.79
C ALA A 107 5.75 -20.69 4.41
N LEU A 108 5.88 -19.40 4.71
CA LEU A 108 7.12 -18.65 4.45
C LEU A 108 8.28 -19.16 5.30
N LYS A 109 8.02 -19.52 6.56
CA LYS A 109 9.02 -20.07 7.47
C LYS A 109 9.51 -21.44 6.97
N ASP A 110 8.59 -22.29 6.52
CA ASP A 110 8.93 -23.61 5.98
C ASP A 110 9.79 -23.49 4.73
N LEU A 111 9.48 -22.54 3.85
CA LEU A 111 10.30 -22.26 2.67
C LEU A 111 11.70 -21.80 3.06
N SER A 112 11.82 -20.95 4.07
CA SER A 112 13.12 -20.49 4.56
C SER A 112 13.92 -21.61 5.22
N ALA A 113 13.26 -22.50 5.96
CA ALA A 113 13.90 -23.64 6.63
C ALA A 113 14.35 -24.73 5.64
N GLY A 114 13.72 -24.81 4.46
CA GLY A 114 14.06 -25.78 3.43
C GLY A 114 15.25 -25.38 2.55
N VAL A 115 15.88 -24.27 2.83
CA VAL A 115 17.03 -23.76 2.06
C VAL A 115 18.38 -24.19 2.69
#